data_e3266a56eff80535785cc71f6131a6d8
#
_entry.id   e3266a56eff80535785cc71f6131a6d8
#
_cell.length_a   1.000
_cell.length_b   1.000
_cell.length_c   1.000
_cell.angle_alpha   90.00
_cell.angle_beta   90.00
_cell.angle_gamma   90.00
#
_symmetry.space_group_name_H-M   'P 1'
#
loop_
_entity.id
_entity.type
_entity.pdbx_description
1 polymer ?
#
loop_
_entity_poly.entity_id
_entity_poly.type
_entity_poly.pdbx_seq_one_letter_code
_entity_poly.pdbx_strand_id
1 'polypeptide(L)'
;MFSIYFQPYNSNQIIQKTFYNNLSDWRYISGNQTDTGWLPLSLINGTTQAGSSNQPKYRLVTINDTSMLFINGAVSNISSKTMVFAKLPTNISQKISGYTQYTKASINSYTNTMTIYNITLNSNGELKITLEPNSTVDSNSVYSIEGTIT
;
A
#
# COMPACT_ATOMS: atom_id res chain seq x y z
N MET A 1 18.28 -19.32 -34.56
CA MET A 1 17.99 -18.81 -33.20
C MET A 1 17.33 -19.91 -32.40
N PHE A 2 17.79 -20.19 -31.20
CA PHE A 2 17.14 -21.09 -30.25
C PHE A 2 17.25 -20.52 -28.83
N SER A 3 16.34 -20.92 -27.95
CA SER A 3 16.32 -20.48 -26.57
C SER A 3 16.30 -21.69 -25.66
N ILE A 4 17.04 -21.60 -24.56
CA ILE A 4 16.99 -22.56 -23.45
C ILE A 4 16.28 -21.90 -22.30
N TYR A 5 15.37 -22.64 -21.66
CA TYR A 5 14.64 -22.23 -20.47
C TYR A 5 15.13 -23.08 -19.31
N PHE A 6 15.40 -22.45 -18.21
CA PHE A 6 15.83 -23.11 -16.98
C PHE A 6 15.01 -22.61 -15.81
N GLN A 7 14.47 -23.53 -15.02
CA GLN A 7 13.82 -23.24 -13.76
C GLN A 7 14.67 -23.82 -12.64
N PRO A 8 15.28 -23.00 -11.77
CA PRO A 8 16.02 -23.48 -10.63
C PRO A 8 15.12 -24.30 -9.68
N TYR A 9 15.66 -25.34 -9.10
CA TYR A 9 14.94 -26.16 -8.12
C TYR A 9 14.45 -25.28 -6.94
N ASN A 10 13.17 -25.41 -6.58
CA ASN A 10 12.50 -24.59 -5.56
C ASN A 10 12.43 -23.07 -5.86
N SER A 11 12.45 -22.69 -7.11
CA SER A 11 12.29 -21.30 -7.56
C SER A 11 11.08 -21.16 -8.48
N ASN A 12 10.35 -20.06 -8.29
CA ASN A 12 9.28 -19.65 -9.23
C ASN A 12 9.83 -18.83 -10.40
N GLN A 13 11.15 -18.71 -10.51
CA GLN A 13 11.81 -17.96 -11.57
C GLN A 13 12.06 -18.88 -12.76
N ILE A 14 11.75 -18.40 -13.95
CA ILE A 14 12.19 -19.03 -15.21
C ILE A 14 13.23 -18.11 -15.84
N ILE A 15 14.39 -18.66 -16.15
CA ILE A 15 15.49 -17.96 -16.78
C ILE A 15 15.55 -18.38 -18.23
N GLN A 16 15.70 -17.44 -19.13
CA GLN A 16 15.87 -17.68 -20.55
C GLN A 16 17.25 -17.25 -21.01
N LYS A 17 17.89 -18.08 -21.82
CA LYS A 17 19.03 -17.72 -22.63
C LYS A 17 18.70 -17.91 -24.09
N THR A 18 18.83 -16.87 -24.89
CA THR A 18 18.60 -16.90 -26.33
C THR A 18 19.95 -16.86 -27.03
N PHE A 19 20.13 -17.74 -28.03
CA PHE A 19 21.31 -17.82 -28.87
C PHE A 19 20.95 -17.32 -30.26
N TYR A 20 21.55 -16.20 -30.65
CA TYR A 20 21.43 -15.63 -31.98
C TYR A 20 22.75 -14.96 -32.36
N ASN A 21 23.52 -15.57 -33.22
CA ASN A 21 24.83 -15.15 -33.69
C ASN A 21 25.90 -14.86 -32.62
N ASN A 22 25.48 -14.34 -31.45
CA ASN A 22 26.28 -14.15 -30.26
C ASN A 22 25.49 -14.61 -29.03
N LEU A 23 26.21 -15.01 -27.98
CA LEU A 23 25.60 -15.37 -26.69
C LEU A 23 24.93 -14.14 -26.06
N SER A 24 23.63 -14.19 -25.92
CA SER A 24 22.93 -13.22 -25.06
C SER A 24 23.13 -13.55 -23.58
N ASP A 25 23.04 -12.56 -22.73
CA ASP A 25 23.02 -12.79 -21.29
C ASP A 25 21.75 -13.53 -20.85
N TRP A 26 21.85 -14.23 -19.71
CA TRP A 26 20.69 -14.82 -19.09
C TRP A 26 19.72 -13.72 -18.64
N ARG A 27 18.45 -13.86 -18.95
CA ARG A 27 17.40 -12.95 -18.48
C ARG A 27 16.28 -13.72 -17.79
N TYR A 28 15.72 -13.13 -16.78
CA TYR A 28 14.51 -13.64 -16.17
C TYR A 28 13.31 -13.33 -17.07
N ILE A 29 12.50 -14.34 -17.39
CA ILE A 29 11.28 -14.20 -18.20
C ILE A 29 10.01 -14.43 -17.40
N SER A 30 10.10 -15.10 -16.26
CA SER A 30 9.08 -15.04 -15.22
C SER A 30 9.63 -14.20 -14.08
N GLY A 31 8.94 -13.12 -13.76
CA GLY A 31 9.46 -12.16 -12.82
C GLY A 31 9.66 -12.72 -11.42
N ASN A 32 10.62 -12.14 -10.74
CA ASN A 32 10.74 -12.31 -9.30
C ASN A 32 9.52 -11.69 -8.64
N GLN A 33 8.57 -12.52 -8.24
CA GLN A 33 7.35 -12.07 -7.57
C GLN A 33 7.45 -12.37 -6.09
N THR A 34 7.23 -11.36 -5.26
CA THR A 34 7.03 -11.52 -3.84
C THR A 34 5.69 -10.91 -3.43
N ASP A 35 5.04 -11.53 -2.47
CA ASP A 35 3.74 -11.12 -1.96
C ASP A 35 3.70 -11.38 -0.46
N THR A 36 3.46 -10.34 0.33
CA THR A 36 3.38 -10.44 1.79
C THR A 36 2.09 -11.10 2.27
N GLY A 37 1.09 -11.23 1.39
CA GLY A 37 -0.29 -11.41 1.85
C GLY A 37 -0.80 -10.19 2.61
N TRP A 38 -2.03 -10.27 3.14
CA TRP A 38 -2.59 -9.22 3.97
C TRP A 38 -2.06 -9.28 5.39
N LEU A 39 -1.43 -8.21 5.84
CA LEU A 39 -0.87 -8.03 7.18
C LEU A 39 -1.58 -6.89 7.91
N PRO A 40 -1.74 -6.97 9.25
CA PRO A 40 -2.37 -5.91 10.01
C PRO A 40 -1.54 -4.62 9.96
N LEU A 41 -2.22 -3.49 9.83
CA LEU A 41 -1.60 -2.17 9.85
C LEU A 41 -1.49 -1.68 11.31
N SER A 42 -0.30 -1.25 11.71
CA SER A 42 -0.07 -0.71 13.06
C SER A 42 -0.64 0.70 13.16
N LEU A 43 -1.75 0.85 13.89
CA LEU A 43 -2.36 2.14 14.20
C LEU A 43 -1.63 2.82 15.35
N ILE A 44 -1.50 4.14 15.29
CA ILE A 44 -0.79 4.97 16.27
C ILE A 44 -1.59 6.23 16.61
N ASN A 45 -1.11 7.00 17.58
CA ASN A 45 -1.69 8.27 18.00
C ASN A 45 -3.17 8.18 18.43
N GLY A 46 -3.57 7.05 19.01
CA GLY A 46 -4.94 6.84 19.48
C GLY A 46 -5.95 6.48 18.39
N THR A 47 -5.54 6.37 17.14
CA THR A 47 -6.40 5.90 16.04
C THR A 47 -6.86 4.48 16.30
N THR A 48 -8.12 4.20 16.01
CA THR A 48 -8.74 2.90 16.22
C THR A 48 -9.32 2.35 14.91
N GLN A 49 -9.50 1.05 14.85
CA GLN A 49 -10.25 0.40 13.77
C GLN A 49 -11.70 0.85 13.79
N ALA A 50 -12.26 1.19 12.65
CA ALA A 50 -13.67 1.56 12.51
C ALA A 50 -14.54 0.33 12.28
N GLY A 51 -15.15 -0.19 13.37
CA GLY A 51 -16.00 -1.37 13.33
C GLY A 51 -15.23 -2.69 13.15
N SER A 52 -15.84 -3.81 13.51
CA SER A 52 -15.17 -5.12 13.56
C SER A 52 -14.81 -5.70 12.19
N SER A 53 -15.54 -5.34 11.13
CA SER A 53 -15.34 -5.85 9.77
C SER A 53 -14.34 -5.07 8.92
N ASN A 54 -13.89 -3.90 9.37
CA ASN A 54 -13.05 -2.99 8.59
C ASN A 54 -11.60 -2.97 9.08
N GLN A 55 -11.04 -4.13 9.35
CA GLN A 55 -9.67 -4.23 9.88
C GLN A 55 -8.67 -3.53 8.97
N PRO A 56 -7.92 -2.51 9.47
CA PRO A 56 -6.83 -1.88 8.77
C PRO A 56 -5.71 -2.87 8.49
N LYS A 57 -5.37 -3.04 7.22
CA LYS A 57 -4.35 -3.99 6.77
C LYS A 57 -3.67 -3.49 5.50
N TYR A 58 -2.50 -4.03 5.23
CA TYR A 58 -1.73 -3.76 4.03
C TYR A 58 -1.23 -5.05 3.38
N ARG A 59 -0.89 -4.97 2.10
CA ARG A 59 -0.27 -6.04 1.32
C ARG A 59 0.73 -5.42 0.36
N LEU A 60 1.95 -5.90 0.34
CA LEU A 60 2.96 -5.49 -0.63
C LEU A 60 3.17 -6.62 -1.64
N VAL A 61 3.03 -6.28 -2.91
CA VAL A 61 3.34 -7.17 -4.03
C VAL A 61 4.48 -6.53 -4.82
N THR A 62 5.54 -7.28 -5.07
CA THR A 62 6.66 -6.84 -5.91
C THR A 62 6.77 -7.78 -7.10
N ILE A 63 6.79 -7.23 -8.30
CA ILE A 63 6.95 -7.95 -9.57
C ILE A 63 8.03 -7.24 -10.38
N ASN A 64 9.10 -7.94 -10.72
CA ASN A 64 10.21 -7.38 -11.52
C ASN A 64 10.72 -6.04 -10.97
N ASP A 65 11.02 -5.99 -9.68
CA ASP A 65 11.49 -4.80 -8.95
C ASP A 65 10.50 -3.64 -8.84
N THR A 66 9.29 -3.80 -9.37
CA THR A 66 8.19 -2.84 -9.17
C THR A 66 7.33 -3.27 -8.00
N SER A 67 7.21 -2.40 -7.00
CA SER A 67 6.42 -2.66 -5.80
C SER A 67 5.10 -1.92 -5.83
N MET A 68 4.02 -2.62 -5.44
CA MET A 68 2.68 -2.08 -5.25
C MET A 68 2.23 -2.34 -3.82
N LEU A 69 1.86 -1.30 -3.12
CA LEU A 69 1.32 -1.37 -1.76
C LEU A 69 -0.20 -1.19 -1.83
N PHE A 70 -0.91 -2.20 -1.38
CA PHE A 70 -2.36 -2.17 -1.20
C PHE A 70 -2.66 -1.90 0.27
N ILE A 71 -3.56 -0.97 0.53
CA ILE A 71 -4.08 -0.65 1.87
C ILE A 71 -5.58 -0.90 1.84
N ASN A 72 -6.10 -1.47 2.91
CA ASN A 72 -7.53 -1.76 3.04
C ASN A 72 -7.99 -1.53 4.48
N GLY A 73 -9.28 -1.28 4.64
CA GLY A 73 -9.93 -1.10 5.93
C GLY A 73 -10.40 0.33 6.18
N ALA A 74 -10.77 0.61 7.41
CA ALA A 74 -11.22 1.92 7.84
C ALA A 74 -10.77 2.22 9.27
N VAL A 75 -10.56 3.51 9.53
CA VAL A 75 -10.13 4.03 10.84
C VAL A 75 -11.13 5.03 11.39
N SER A 76 -11.11 5.18 12.69
CA SER A 76 -11.84 6.22 13.45
C SER A 76 -10.94 6.81 14.51
N ASN A 77 -11.51 7.69 15.34
CA ASN A 77 -10.78 8.44 16.36
C ASN A 77 -9.66 9.33 15.78
N ILE A 78 -9.96 9.96 14.63
CA ILE A 78 -9.12 11.03 14.08
C ILE A 78 -9.47 12.31 14.83
N SER A 79 -8.53 12.84 15.59
CA SER A 79 -8.74 13.94 16.55
C SER A 79 -8.25 15.30 16.04
N SER A 80 -7.65 15.36 14.85
CA SER A 80 -7.18 16.61 14.26
C SER A 80 -7.27 16.56 12.72
N LYS A 81 -7.31 17.74 12.09
CA LYS A 81 -7.41 17.87 10.63
C LYS A 81 -6.23 17.22 9.89
N THR A 82 -5.08 17.16 10.54
CA THR A 82 -3.90 16.47 10.01
C THR A 82 -3.34 15.59 11.10
N MET A 83 -3.29 14.29 10.85
CA MET A 83 -2.88 13.30 11.85
C MET A 83 -2.16 12.13 11.21
N VAL A 84 -1.03 11.73 11.77
CA VAL A 84 -0.40 10.45 11.44
C VAL A 84 -1.18 9.37 12.17
N PHE A 85 -1.82 8.48 11.42
CA PHE A 85 -2.73 7.49 11.98
C PHE A 85 -2.15 6.07 12.04
N ALA A 86 -1.14 5.79 11.20
CA ALA A 86 -0.53 4.47 11.16
C ALA A 86 0.94 4.55 10.71
N LYS A 87 1.66 3.44 10.90
CA LYS A 87 3.04 3.29 10.46
C LYS A 87 3.28 1.91 9.86
N LEU A 88 3.88 1.90 8.68
CA LEU A 88 4.36 0.69 8.01
C LEU A 88 5.73 0.29 8.57
N PRO A 89 6.05 -1.02 8.62
CA PRO A 89 7.40 -1.49 8.90
C PRO A 89 8.42 -0.93 7.89
N THR A 90 9.64 -0.68 8.33
CA THR A 90 10.70 -0.08 7.50
C THR A 90 11.02 -0.91 6.26
N ASN A 91 11.03 -2.23 6.38
CA ASN A 91 11.26 -3.15 5.26
C ASN A 91 10.16 -3.11 4.19
N ILE A 92 8.98 -2.57 4.51
CA ILE A 92 7.87 -2.33 3.58
C ILE A 92 7.99 -0.93 2.98
N SER A 93 8.12 0.09 3.82
CA SER A 93 8.14 1.48 3.36
C SER A 93 9.33 1.80 2.45
N GLN A 94 10.48 1.18 2.65
CA GLN A 94 11.67 1.34 1.80
C GLN A 94 11.49 0.81 0.36
N LYS A 95 10.49 -0.06 0.13
CA LYS A 95 10.18 -0.60 -1.20
C LYS A 95 9.23 0.28 -2.00
N ILE A 96 8.65 1.27 -1.37
CA ILE A 96 7.78 2.26 -2.02
C ILE A 96 8.56 3.55 -2.17
N SER A 97 8.71 4.02 -3.38
CA SER A 97 9.53 5.21 -3.67
C SER A 97 8.76 6.50 -3.35
N GLY A 98 9.32 7.27 -2.41
CA GLY A 98 8.97 8.68 -2.25
C GLY A 98 7.68 8.96 -1.48
N TYR A 99 7.20 10.19 -1.69
CA TYR A 99 5.97 10.72 -1.14
C TYR A 99 4.80 10.40 -2.09
N THR A 100 3.81 9.71 -1.58
CA THR A 100 2.62 9.34 -2.38
C THR A 100 1.34 9.70 -1.63
N GLN A 101 0.34 10.16 -2.36
CA GLN A 101 -0.95 10.50 -1.79
C GLN A 101 -2.11 10.08 -2.69
N TYR A 102 -3.25 9.83 -2.07
CA TYR A 102 -4.52 9.64 -2.77
C TYR A 102 -5.65 10.31 -1.99
N THR A 103 -6.68 10.76 -2.72
CA THR A 103 -7.84 11.48 -2.17
C THR A 103 -9.01 10.54 -2.00
N LYS A 104 -9.70 10.67 -0.88
CA LYS A 104 -10.92 9.94 -0.53
C LYS A 104 -12.02 10.90 -0.10
N ALA A 105 -13.24 10.39 -0.09
CA ALA A 105 -14.38 11.06 0.51
C ALA A 105 -15.09 10.09 1.47
N SER A 106 -15.59 10.62 2.57
CA SER A 106 -16.44 9.89 3.51
C SER A 106 -17.75 10.65 3.69
N ILE A 107 -18.86 9.92 3.81
CA ILE A 107 -20.17 10.48 4.11
C ILE A 107 -20.52 10.07 5.54
N ASN A 108 -20.76 11.07 6.38
CA ASN A 108 -21.35 10.83 7.69
C ASN A 108 -22.87 10.64 7.49
N SER A 109 -23.34 9.41 7.69
CA SER A 109 -24.76 9.05 7.47
C SER A 109 -25.74 9.72 8.46
N TYR A 110 -25.26 10.18 9.62
CA TYR A 110 -26.08 10.86 10.61
C TYR A 110 -26.30 12.34 10.29
N THR A 111 -25.28 12.98 9.76
CA THR A 111 -25.31 14.43 9.45
C THR A 111 -25.50 14.71 7.95
N ASN A 112 -25.44 13.66 7.12
CA ASN A 112 -25.46 13.76 5.66
C ASN A 112 -24.39 14.73 5.11
N THR A 113 -23.26 14.84 5.80
CA THR A 113 -22.13 15.69 5.41
C THR A 113 -21.04 14.83 4.74
N MET A 114 -20.47 15.36 3.67
CA MET A 114 -19.34 14.74 2.99
C MET A 114 -18.03 15.40 3.44
N THR A 115 -17.06 14.61 3.82
CA THR A 115 -15.72 15.08 4.14
C THR A 115 -14.73 14.52 3.13
N ILE A 116 -13.98 15.40 2.48
CA ILE A 116 -12.88 15.04 1.58
C ILE A 116 -11.59 15.02 2.39
N TYR A 117 -10.74 14.04 2.13
CA TYR A 117 -9.46 13.91 2.82
C TYR A 117 -8.42 13.24 1.93
N ASN A 118 -7.16 13.52 2.20
CA ASN A 118 -6.02 12.88 1.59
C ASN A 118 -5.39 11.87 2.54
N ILE A 119 -5.02 10.73 2.01
CA ILE A 119 -4.12 9.79 2.66
C ILE A 119 -2.74 9.95 2.01
N THR A 120 -1.74 10.16 2.84
CA THR A 120 -0.35 10.36 2.40
C THR A 120 0.53 9.30 3.04
N LEU A 121 1.37 8.66 2.24
CA LEU A 121 2.50 7.85 2.72
C LEU A 121 3.77 8.68 2.63
N ASN A 122 4.44 8.88 3.75
CA ASN A 122 5.74 9.52 3.83
C ASN A 122 6.86 8.49 3.66
N SER A 123 8.05 8.96 3.27
CA SER A 123 9.25 8.11 3.06
C SER A 123 9.69 7.34 4.32
N ASN A 124 9.32 7.81 5.51
CA ASN A 124 9.58 7.13 6.79
C ASN A 124 8.55 6.05 7.15
N GLY A 125 7.59 5.75 6.26
CA GLY A 125 6.54 4.76 6.45
C GLY A 125 5.30 5.25 7.20
N GLU A 126 5.22 6.53 7.54
CA GLU A 126 4.05 7.10 8.20
C GLU A 126 2.91 7.32 7.22
N LEU A 127 1.73 6.82 7.59
CA LEU A 127 0.46 7.09 6.91
C LEU A 127 -0.26 8.23 7.64
N LYS A 128 -0.50 9.31 6.90
CA LYS A 128 -1.10 10.53 7.40
C LYS A 128 -2.43 10.79 6.72
N ILE A 129 -3.45 11.14 7.49
CA ILE A 129 -4.72 11.67 6.99
C ILE A 129 -4.70 13.20 7.08
N THR A 130 -5.20 13.87 6.05
CA THR A 130 -5.40 15.33 6.05
C THR A 130 -6.80 15.62 5.54
N LEU A 131 -7.66 16.13 6.42
CA LEU A 131 -9.02 16.55 6.08
C LEU A 131 -8.99 17.90 5.37
N GLU A 132 -9.99 18.15 4.53
CA GLU A 132 -10.11 19.48 3.90
C GLU A 132 -10.24 20.60 4.94
N PRO A 133 -9.81 21.83 4.65
CA PRO A 133 -9.75 22.93 5.64
C PRO A 133 -11.09 23.26 6.31
N ASN A 134 -12.20 23.13 5.59
CA ASN A 134 -13.54 23.50 6.07
C ASN A 134 -14.29 22.37 6.76
N SER A 135 -13.75 21.13 6.75
CA SER A 135 -14.40 20.00 7.42
C SER A 135 -14.33 20.12 8.95
N THR A 136 -15.35 19.61 9.61
CA THR A 136 -15.35 19.44 11.08
C THR A 136 -14.64 18.14 11.42
N VAL A 137 -13.75 18.18 12.39
CA VAL A 137 -13.13 16.98 12.95
C VAL A 137 -14.15 16.31 13.88
N ASP A 138 -14.46 15.05 13.58
CA ASP A 138 -15.32 14.21 14.41
C ASP A 138 -14.63 12.87 14.63
N SER A 139 -14.30 12.60 15.89
CA SER A 139 -13.61 11.37 16.31
C SER A 139 -14.44 10.09 16.06
N ASN A 140 -15.77 10.22 15.95
CA ASN A 140 -16.67 9.10 15.65
C ASN A 140 -16.83 8.83 14.15
N SER A 141 -16.36 9.75 13.31
CA SER A 141 -16.39 9.54 11.85
C SER A 141 -15.53 8.36 11.43
N VAL A 142 -16.01 7.67 10.42
CA VAL A 142 -15.34 6.53 9.80
C VAL A 142 -14.63 6.99 8.53
N TYR A 143 -13.34 6.75 8.46
CA TYR A 143 -12.51 7.11 7.31
C TYR A 143 -11.98 5.84 6.63
N SER A 144 -12.45 5.56 5.41
CA SER A 144 -11.88 4.48 4.59
C SER A 144 -10.45 4.81 4.21
N ILE A 145 -9.54 3.87 4.42
CA ILE A 145 -8.13 4.02 4.05
C ILE A 145 -7.75 3.19 2.82
N GLU A 146 -8.73 2.58 2.17
CA GLU A 146 -8.50 1.74 1.01
C GLU A 146 -7.84 2.51 -0.14
N GLY A 147 -6.77 1.94 -0.68
CA GLY A 147 -6.02 2.53 -1.78
C GLY A 147 -4.87 1.66 -2.25
N THR A 148 -4.30 2.03 -3.39
CA THR A 148 -3.10 1.41 -3.96
C THR A 148 -2.04 2.48 -4.20
N ILE A 149 -0.81 2.17 -3.84
CA ILE A 149 0.37 3.01 -3.99
C ILE A 149 1.41 2.24 -4.80
N THR A 150 1.95 2.86 -5.82
CA THR A 150 2.98 2.30 -6.71
C THR A 150 4.24 3.14 -6.68
#